data_01a7c4255f7cce53af01b90b7d2d8f2f
#
_entry.id   01a7c4255f7cce53af01b90b7d2d8f2f
#
_cell.length_a   1.000
_cell.length_b   1.000
_cell.length_c   1.000
_cell.angle_alpha   90.00
_cell.angle_beta   90.00
_cell.angle_gamma   90.00
#
_symmetry.space_group_name_H-M   'P 1'
#
loop_
_entity.id
_entity.type
_entity.pdbx_description
1 polymer ?
#
loop_
_entity_poly.entity_id
_entity_poly.type
_entity_poly.pdbx_seq_one_letter_code
_entity_poly.pdbx_strand_id
1 'polypeptide(L)'
;SEGREILGLAFQNKMVADLAEGAGIKSQTIASFVLANERFVTERDTPRFEAAQAKFAGAMLVVDETSMVSSDDMLKLHRITEALGVDKLVLVGDRQQLSSIDAGKSFAMIQAAGGTMARMDENIRQRTDTLRTVAALANVGKAGEAMKVLGDNVHESASASETAADMWLALTAGDREATAVFASGRESRAIINLAIQDGLAAEGIVRGEGIHLTVYERVNLTREELCYADNYRPGMTLDVGRGGAQDIGLGKGRYDVTRVLPNGRVELSDGRRKIRIDPQKLSPTEKRDRLELTQKKDLHVREGDRIRWTGNDKPRDLHNAALARVLTVDANGVTVETVGQQRLTLDLGDPMLSRLDLAYALNMHMAQGITTDKAITVMNSHERNLSNQRLFNVGVTRVRDELTMVVDNREKLERQLDLNPGTKTSALETVGRLDIDGKKPSTPPVKFDPGPIDCVNLADHPDILADLPPVPDGPIAPAAAAAKATDIKAPPDLKPDKGDLLPPLPERSLGLDL
;
A
#
# COMPACT_ATOMS: atom_id res chain seq x y z
N SER A 1 10.06 -30.23 10.84
CA SER A 1 10.17 -29.16 11.87
C SER A 1 11.02 -29.71 13.02
N GLU A 2 12.16 -29.14 13.27
CA GLU A 2 13.07 -29.52 14.35
C GLU A 2 12.51 -29.23 15.76
N GLY A 3 11.17 -29.29 15.94
CA GLY A 3 10.49 -28.98 17.22
C GLY A 3 10.42 -27.48 17.56
N ARG A 4 10.82 -26.56 16.64
CA ARG A 4 10.75 -25.11 16.85
C ARG A 4 9.35 -24.58 16.59
N GLU A 5 8.92 -23.62 17.39
CA GLU A 5 7.70 -22.88 17.10
C GLU A 5 7.94 -21.94 15.90
N ILE A 6 7.03 -22.01 14.92
CA ILE A 6 7.07 -21.15 13.72
C ILE A 6 5.86 -20.24 13.74
N LEU A 7 6.08 -18.93 13.57
CA LEU A 7 5.03 -17.94 13.45
C LEU A 7 5.15 -17.20 12.13
N GLY A 8 4.06 -17.19 11.35
CA GLY A 8 3.93 -16.42 10.12
C GLY A 8 3.51 -14.99 10.39
N LEU A 9 4.13 -14.06 9.70
CA LEU A 9 3.79 -12.63 9.72
C LEU A 9 3.55 -12.16 8.28
N ALA A 10 2.47 -11.41 8.04
CA ALA A 10 2.19 -10.84 6.74
C ALA A 10 1.59 -9.43 6.86
N PHE A 11 1.59 -8.68 5.76
CA PHE A 11 1.17 -7.28 5.77
C PHE A 11 -0.36 -7.12 5.86
N GLN A 12 -1.13 -8.01 5.22
CA GLN A 12 -2.60 -7.95 5.16
C GLN A 12 -3.24 -9.22 5.70
N ASN A 13 -4.50 -9.11 6.21
CA ASN A 13 -5.23 -10.27 6.74
C ASN A 13 -5.42 -11.39 5.72
N LYS A 14 -5.65 -11.07 4.43
CA LYS A 14 -5.74 -12.07 3.38
C LYS A 14 -4.44 -12.87 3.25
N MET A 15 -3.30 -12.18 3.20
CA MET A 15 -1.98 -12.82 3.15
C MET A 15 -1.69 -13.66 4.39
N VAL A 16 -2.19 -13.24 5.57
CA VAL A 16 -2.14 -14.04 6.80
C VAL A 16 -2.91 -15.34 6.65
N ALA A 17 -4.12 -15.30 6.07
CA ALA A 17 -4.91 -16.49 5.82
C ALA A 17 -4.23 -17.42 4.81
N ASP A 18 -3.76 -16.85 3.69
CA ASP A 18 -3.04 -17.61 2.65
C ASP A 18 -1.77 -18.27 3.19
N LEU A 19 -1.00 -17.57 4.03
CA LEU A 19 0.20 -18.10 4.68
C LEU A 19 -0.13 -19.19 5.70
N ALA A 20 -1.19 -19.01 6.49
CA ALA A 20 -1.63 -20.00 7.46
C ALA A 20 -2.12 -21.28 6.78
N GLU A 21 -2.89 -21.17 5.71
CA GLU A 21 -3.41 -22.30 4.95
C GLU A 21 -2.30 -23.00 4.16
N GLY A 22 -1.50 -22.22 3.40
CA GLY A 22 -0.47 -22.75 2.51
C GLY A 22 0.71 -23.40 3.23
N ALA A 23 1.15 -22.82 4.35
CA ALA A 23 2.29 -23.33 5.12
C ALA A 23 1.90 -24.15 6.37
N GLY A 24 0.61 -24.15 6.75
CA GLY A 24 0.13 -24.85 7.95
C GLY A 24 0.68 -24.27 9.26
N ILE A 25 1.05 -22.98 9.28
CA ILE A 25 1.64 -22.32 10.44
C ILE A 25 0.70 -21.26 11.02
N LYS A 26 0.77 -21.06 12.33
CA LYS A 26 0.07 -19.94 12.96
C LYS A 26 0.55 -18.62 12.38
N SER A 27 -0.37 -17.76 11.97
CA SER A 27 -0.03 -16.51 11.30
C SER A 27 -0.83 -15.34 11.85
N GLN A 28 -0.24 -14.13 11.78
CA GLN A 28 -0.89 -12.86 12.14
C GLN A 28 -0.31 -11.71 11.33
N THR A 29 -0.93 -10.51 11.40
CA THR A 29 -0.38 -9.34 10.73
C THR A 29 0.85 -8.80 11.47
N ILE A 30 1.81 -8.24 10.71
CA ILE A 30 2.99 -7.55 11.27
C ILE A 30 2.53 -6.46 12.26
N ALA A 31 1.53 -5.66 11.89
CA ALA A 31 1.00 -4.61 12.75
C ALA A 31 0.46 -5.15 14.09
N SER A 32 -0.21 -6.31 14.07
CA SER A 32 -0.70 -6.97 15.30
C SER A 32 0.45 -7.47 16.17
N PHE A 33 1.48 -8.06 15.55
CA PHE A 33 2.67 -8.54 16.26
C PHE A 33 3.44 -7.38 16.91
N VAL A 34 3.68 -6.30 16.15
CA VAL A 34 4.37 -5.10 16.66
C VAL A 34 3.57 -4.48 17.81
N LEU A 35 2.27 -4.23 17.64
CA LEU A 35 1.42 -3.63 18.67
C LEU A 35 1.43 -4.43 19.99
N ALA A 36 1.43 -5.75 19.89
CA ALA A 36 1.43 -6.62 21.07
C ALA A 36 2.77 -6.62 21.82
N ASN A 37 3.90 -6.44 21.11
CA ASN A 37 5.23 -6.73 21.62
C ASN A 37 6.18 -5.53 21.66
N GLU A 38 5.87 -4.39 21.01
CA GLU A 38 6.77 -3.22 20.92
C GLU A 38 7.23 -2.71 22.29
N ARG A 39 6.35 -2.76 23.30
CA ARG A 39 6.69 -2.38 24.69
C ARG A 39 7.87 -3.16 25.28
N PHE A 40 8.07 -4.41 24.86
CA PHE A 40 9.11 -5.28 25.40
C PHE A 40 10.53 -4.91 24.92
N VAL A 41 10.66 -3.97 24.01
CA VAL A 41 11.96 -3.37 23.67
C VAL A 41 12.53 -2.58 24.85
N THR A 42 11.66 -1.95 25.64
CA THR A 42 12.05 -1.11 26.81
C THR A 42 11.64 -1.70 28.15
N GLU A 43 10.52 -2.42 28.22
CA GLU A 43 9.97 -2.99 29.46
C GLU A 43 10.42 -4.45 29.60
N ARG A 44 11.68 -4.68 30.03
CA ARG A 44 12.25 -6.04 30.08
C ARG A 44 12.12 -6.73 31.45
N ASP A 45 11.86 -5.97 32.51
CA ASP A 45 11.79 -6.48 33.89
C ASP A 45 10.34 -6.71 34.35
N THR A 46 9.55 -7.39 33.52
CA THR A 46 8.14 -7.64 33.83
C THR A 46 7.77 -9.12 33.61
N PRO A 47 6.83 -9.68 34.42
CA PRO A 47 6.35 -11.05 34.20
C PRO A 47 5.75 -11.26 32.80
N ARG A 48 5.24 -10.18 32.19
CA ARG A 48 4.72 -10.23 30.82
C ARG A 48 5.83 -10.36 29.78
N PHE A 49 6.96 -9.71 30.02
CA PHE A 49 8.15 -9.87 29.17
C PHE A 49 8.69 -11.29 29.28
N GLU A 50 8.86 -11.83 30.48
CA GLU A 50 9.33 -13.20 30.69
C GLU A 50 8.44 -14.23 29.99
N ALA A 51 7.12 -14.07 30.11
CA ALA A 51 6.16 -14.94 29.42
C ALA A 51 6.25 -14.81 27.89
N ALA A 52 6.46 -13.59 27.36
CA ALA A 52 6.63 -13.37 25.93
C ALA A 52 7.99 -13.94 25.46
N GLN A 53 9.06 -13.73 26.21
CA GLN A 53 10.37 -14.29 25.93
C GLN A 53 10.33 -15.83 25.92
N ALA A 54 9.72 -16.45 26.93
CA ALA A 54 9.56 -17.92 26.99
C ALA A 54 8.79 -18.47 25.78
N LYS A 55 7.85 -17.69 25.25
CA LYS A 55 7.08 -18.08 24.05
C LYS A 55 7.91 -17.96 22.77
N PHE A 56 8.72 -16.93 22.62
CA PHE A 56 9.39 -16.61 21.35
C PHE A 56 10.88 -16.95 21.34
N ALA A 57 11.52 -17.22 22.48
CA ALA A 57 12.89 -17.66 22.54
C ALA A 57 13.08 -18.98 21.75
N GLY A 58 14.02 -18.97 20.81
CA GLY A 58 14.24 -20.11 19.92
C GLY A 58 13.22 -20.31 18.81
N ALA A 59 12.18 -19.47 18.71
CA ALA A 59 11.20 -19.52 17.64
C ALA A 59 11.77 -19.01 16.31
N MET A 60 11.10 -19.39 15.21
CA MET A 60 11.34 -18.86 13.88
C MET A 60 10.17 -17.96 13.48
N LEU A 61 10.45 -16.74 13.08
CA LEU A 61 9.46 -15.84 12.46
C LEU A 61 9.66 -15.83 10.95
N VAL A 62 8.57 -16.05 10.20
CA VAL A 62 8.55 -15.98 8.74
C VAL A 62 7.73 -14.78 8.33
N VAL A 63 8.34 -13.79 7.70
CA VAL A 63 7.69 -12.58 7.21
C VAL A 63 7.48 -12.71 5.71
N ASP A 64 6.22 -12.83 5.30
CA ASP A 64 5.86 -12.90 3.89
C ASP A 64 5.58 -11.53 3.30
N GLU A 65 5.76 -11.40 1.97
CA GLU A 65 5.65 -10.14 1.21
C GLU A 65 6.45 -8.99 1.85
N THR A 66 7.67 -9.30 2.30
CA THR A 66 8.54 -8.36 3.04
C THR A 66 8.85 -7.08 2.27
N SER A 67 8.77 -7.09 0.94
CA SER A 67 8.92 -5.89 0.10
C SER A 67 7.92 -4.77 0.43
N MET A 68 6.79 -5.11 1.05
CA MET A 68 5.75 -4.17 1.48
C MET A 68 5.99 -3.60 2.89
N VAL A 69 6.98 -4.09 3.62
CA VAL A 69 7.26 -3.65 4.99
C VAL A 69 8.06 -2.34 4.96
N SER A 70 7.57 -1.32 5.68
CA SER A 70 8.25 -0.04 5.81
C SER A 70 9.56 -0.16 6.58
N SER A 71 10.45 0.83 6.44
CA SER A 71 11.70 0.84 7.21
C SER A 71 11.45 0.97 8.72
N ASP A 72 10.41 1.70 9.13
CA ASP A 72 10.01 1.84 10.54
C ASP A 72 9.52 0.51 11.13
N ASP A 73 8.59 -0.15 10.42
CA ASP A 73 8.07 -1.44 10.88
C ASP A 73 9.14 -2.53 10.88
N MET A 74 10.05 -2.52 9.92
CA MET A 74 11.18 -3.45 9.87
C MET A 74 12.13 -3.22 11.06
N LEU A 75 12.45 -1.97 11.38
CA LEU A 75 13.26 -1.64 12.54
C LEU A 75 12.60 -2.09 13.85
N LYS A 76 11.30 -1.84 14.01
CA LYS A 76 10.53 -2.31 15.16
C LYS A 76 10.55 -3.83 15.26
N LEU A 77 10.31 -4.50 14.15
CA LEU A 77 10.33 -5.97 14.08
C LEU A 77 11.68 -6.52 14.55
N HIS A 78 12.80 -5.99 14.04
CA HIS A 78 14.12 -6.41 14.45
C HIS A 78 14.39 -6.17 15.95
N ARG A 79 14.04 -5.01 16.48
CA ARG A 79 14.20 -4.71 17.91
C ARG A 79 13.38 -5.64 18.80
N ILE A 80 12.15 -5.97 18.37
CA ILE A 80 11.27 -6.90 19.10
C ILE A 80 11.84 -8.31 19.05
N THR A 81 12.28 -8.79 17.89
CA THR A 81 12.84 -10.13 17.74
C THR A 81 14.12 -10.31 18.56
N GLU A 82 14.98 -9.29 18.60
CA GLU A 82 16.16 -9.28 19.46
C GLU A 82 15.78 -9.31 20.95
N ALA A 83 14.86 -8.45 21.39
CA ALA A 83 14.44 -8.40 22.79
C ALA A 83 13.83 -9.72 23.27
N LEU A 84 13.04 -10.39 22.42
CA LEU A 84 12.36 -11.64 22.76
C LEU A 84 13.22 -12.91 22.54
N GLY A 85 14.44 -12.78 22.04
CA GLY A 85 15.33 -13.91 21.81
C GLY A 85 14.87 -14.85 20.70
N VAL A 86 14.24 -14.29 19.65
CA VAL A 86 13.86 -15.05 18.44
C VAL A 86 15.11 -15.58 17.76
N ASP A 87 15.15 -16.87 17.47
CA ASP A 87 16.34 -17.52 16.91
C ASP A 87 16.53 -17.17 15.44
N LYS A 88 15.46 -17.12 14.67
CA LYS A 88 15.54 -16.90 13.23
C LYS A 88 14.43 -15.99 12.71
N LEU A 89 14.81 -14.98 11.95
CA LEU A 89 13.89 -14.12 11.18
C LEU A 89 14.11 -14.42 9.69
N VAL A 90 13.12 -15.02 9.05
CA VAL A 90 13.11 -15.34 7.62
C VAL A 90 12.26 -14.30 6.90
N LEU A 91 12.87 -13.58 5.96
CA LEU A 91 12.22 -12.56 5.16
C LEU A 91 11.96 -13.11 3.76
N VAL A 92 10.69 -13.28 3.40
CA VAL A 92 10.27 -13.75 2.06
C VAL A 92 9.67 -12.57 1.30
N GLY A 93 10.05 -12.39 0.05
CA GLY A 93 9.52 -11.28 -0.75
C GLY A 93 10.19 -11.14 -2.10
N ASP A 94 9.60 -10.29 -2.93
CA ASP A 94 10.08 -9.99 -4.26
C ASP A 94 10.33 -8.47 -4.41
N ARG A 95 11.56 -8.09 -4.72
CA ARG A 95 11.96 -6.68 -4.93
C ARG A 95 11.29 -6.02 -6.12
N GLN A 96 10.85 -6.80 -7.10
CA GLN A 96 10.23 -6.31 -8.34
C GLN A 96 8.71 -6.15 -8.23
N GLN A 97 8.12 -6.65 -7.16
CA GLN A 97 6.70 -6.44 -6.87
C GLN A 97 6.49 -5.11 -6.11
N LEU A 98 5.31 -4.92 -5.53
CA LEU A 98 4.96 -3.68 -4.86
C LEU A 98 5.88 -3.37 -3.68
N SER A 99 6.23 -2.10 -3.54
CA SER A 99 6.96 -1.58 -2.38
C SER A 99 5.99 -1.18 -1.27
N SER A 100 6.51 -0.96 -0.07
CA SER A 100 5.75 -0.39 1.05
C SER A 100 5.07 0.92 0.64
N ILE A 101 3.89 1.18 1.19
CA ILE A 101 3.20 2.47 1.03
C ILE A 101 3.99 3.54 1.78
N ASP A 102 4.40 3.25 3.01
CA ASP A 102 5.26 4.11 3.83
C ASP A 102 6.71 4.13 3.33
N ALA A 103 7.52 5.02 3.90
CA ALA A 103 8.88 5.25 3.45
C ALA A 103 9.80 4.04 3.64
N GLY A 104 10.65 3.79 2.67
CA GLY A 104 11.78 2.88 2.73
C GLY A 104 11.70 1.68 1.79
N LYS A 105 12.85 1.02 1.64
CA LYS A 105 13.08 -0.21 0.86
C LYS A 105 13.81 -1.22 1.75
N SER A 106 13.31 -1.47 2.96
CA SER A 106 14.01 -2.24 3.99
C SER A 106 14.50 -3.60 3.49
N PHE A 107 13.65 -4.35 2.78
CA PHE A 107 14.01 -5.66 2.24
C PHE A 107 15.17 -5.58 1.23
N ALA A 108 15.10 -4.64 0.29
CA ALA A 108 16.17 -4.44 -0.69
C ALA A 108 17.48 -3.95 -0.04
N MET A 109 17.36 -3.12 1.00
CA MET A 109 18.52 -2.63 1.77
C MET A 109 19.23 -3.76 2.54
N ILE A 110 18.46 -4.66 3.18
CA ILE A 110 19.01 -5.83 3.89
C ILE A 110 19.76 -6.74 2.91
N GLN A 111 19.19 -6.99 1.74
CA GLN A 111 19.83 -7.79 0.69
C GLN A 111 21.12 -7.13 0.18
N ALA A 112 21.11 -5.83 -0.09
CA ALA A 112 22.28 -5.09 -0.56
C ALA A 112 23.38 -4.96 0.51
N ALA A 113 23.00 -4.99 1.79
CA ALA A 113 23.94 -5.01 2.91
C ALA A 113 24.60 -6.39 3.16
N GLY A 114 24.33 -7.39 2.33
CA GLY A 114 24.96 -8.70 2.42
C GLY A 114 24.23 -9.70 3.32
N GLY A 115 22.94 -9.51 3.59
CA GLY A 115 22.13 -10.51 4.28
C GLY A 115 22.17 -11.86 3.56
N THR A 116 22.20 -12.96 4.31
CA THR A 116 22.13 -14.31 3.73
C THR A 116 20.87 -14.48 2.91
N MET A 117 21.00 -14.90 1.66
CA MET A 117 19.90 -14.92 0.71
C MET A 117 19.85 -16.24 -0.06
N ALA A 118 18.65 -16.82 -0.14
CA ALA A 118 18.33 -17.87 -1.11
C ALA A 118 17.36 -17.30 -2.16
N ARG A 119 17.45 -17.75 -3.38
CA ARG A 119 16.56 -17.35 -4.48
C ARG A 119 15.68 -18.52 -4.90
N MET A 120 14.43 -18.21 -5.18
CA MET A 120 13.49 -19.14 -5.81
C MET A 120 13.34 -18.68 -7.26
N ASP A 121 14.13 -19.26 -8.15
CA ASP A 121 14.22 -18.80 -9.55
C ASP A 121 13.28 -19.58 -10.47
N GLU A 122 12.72 -20.70 -10.01
CA GLU A 122 11.79 -21.49 -10.80
C GLU A 122 10.38 -20.90 -10.82
N ASN A 123 9.89 -20.63 -12.02
CA ASN A 123 8.54 -20.14 -12.22
C ASN A 123 7.55 -21.30 -12.39
N ILE A 124 6.88 -21.68 -11.32
CA ILE A 124 5.88 -22.76 -11.30
C ILE A 124 4.44 -22.27 -11.49
N ARG A 125 4.20 -20.95 -11.46
CA ARG A 125 2.84 -20.39 -11.52
C ARG A 125 2.31 -20.33 -12.94
N GLN A 126 3.09 -19.78 -13.87
CA GLN A 126 2.69 -19.64 -15.26
C GLN A 126 2.79 -21.00 -15.97
N ARG A 127 1.69 -21.41 -16.63
CA ARG A 127 1.59 -22.72 -17.28
C ARG A 127 1.96 -22.68 -18.74
N THR A 128 1.87 -21.51 -19.40
CA THR A 128 2.22 -21.32 -20.81
C THR A 128 3.61 -20.72 -20.98
N ASP A 129 4.32 -21.06 -22.06
CA ASP A 129 5.66 -20.56 -22.33
C ASP A 129 5.66 -19.04 -22.60
N THR A 130 4.61 -18.54 -23.22
CA THR A 130 4.41 -17.09 -23.43
C THR A 130 4.38 -16.37 -22.10
N LEU A 131 3.54 -16.80 -21.15
CA LEU A 131 3.43 -16.15 -19.85
C LEU A 131 4.68 -16.33 -18.99
N ARG A 132 5.39 -17.47 -19.08
CA ARG A 132 6.69 -17.65 -18.43
C ARG A 132 7.71 -16.62 -18.94
N THR A 133 7.76 -16.41 -20.25
CA THR A 133 8.64 -15.42 -20.87
C THR A 133 8.25 -14.00 -20.46
N VAL A 134 6.96 -13.67 -20.50
CA VAL A 134 6.42 -12.37 -20.06
C VAL A 134 6.76 -12.10 -18.59
N ALA A 135 6.54 -13.07 -17.70
CA ALA A 135 6.87 -12.94 -16.29
C ALA A 135 8.39 -12.78 -16.06
N ALA A 136 9.21 -13.55 -16.77
CA ALA A 136 10.68 -13.44 -16.68
C ALA A 136 11.17 -12.06 -17.11
N LEU A 137 10.67 -11.51 -18.21
CA LEU A 137 10.99 -10.15 -18.67
C LEU A 137 10.50 -9.08 -17.70
N ALA A 138 9.28 -9.20 -17.19
CA ALA A 138 8.73 -8.29 -16.19
C ALA A 138 9.55 -8.28 -14.90
N ASN A 139 10.00 -9.45 -14.45
CA ASN A 139 10.84 -9.60 -13.24
C ASN A 139 12.23 -8.97 -13.35
N VAL A 140 12.75 -8.78 -14.56
CA VAL A 140 14.02 -8.07 -14.77
C VAL A 140 13.83 -6.61 -15.21
N GLY A 141 12.60 -6.07 -15.10
CA GLY A 141 12.30 -4.68 -15.40
C GLY A 141 12.20 -4.36 -16.89
N LYS A 142 11.98 -5.37 -17.75
CA LYS A 142 11.82 -5.24 -19.21
C LYS A 142 10.34 -5.31 -19.60
N ALA A 143 9.53 -4.45 -18.98
CA ALA A 143 8.07 -4.50 -19.14
C ALA A 143 7.61 -4.16 -20.57
N GLY A 144 8.28 -3.26 -21.28
CA GLY A 144 8.02 -2.98 -22.69
C GLY A 144 8.29 -4.19 -23.60
N GLU A 145 9.42 -4.92 -23.37
CA GLU A 145 9.70 -6.16 -24.09
C GLU A 145 8.66 -7.26 -23.75
N ALA A 146 8.28 -7.37 -22.48
CA ALA A 146 7.25 -8.32 -22.04
C ALA A 146 5.90 -8.06 -22.72
N MET A 147 5.51 -6.79 -22.87
CA MET A 147 4.28 -6.40 -23.57
C MET A 147 4.34 -6.75 -25.06
N LYS A 148 5.51 -6.64 -25.71
CA LYS A 148 5.70 -7.10 -27.11
C LYS A 148 5.53 -8.61 -27.26
N VAL A 149 5.97 -9.40 -26.28
CA VAL A 149 5.80 -10.87 -26.29
C VAL A 149 4.34 -11.28 -26.17
N LEU A 150 3.48 -10.48 -25.50
CA LEU A 150 2.04 -10.72 -25.47
C LEU A 150 1.38 -10.60 -26.86
N GLY A 151 1.98 -9.84 -27.77
CA GLY A 151 1.56 -9.79 -29.18
C GLY A 151 0.10 -9.37 -29.36
N ASP A 152 -0.69 -10.25 -29.95
CA ASP A 152 -2.11 -10.02 -30.24
C ASP A 152 -3.00 -10.02 -28.99
N ASN A 153 -2.49 -10.47 -27.85
CA ASN A 153 -3.20 -10.37 -26.58
C ASN A 153 -3.16 -8.94 -25.98
N VAL A 154 -2.54 -7.98 -26.67
CA VAL A 154 -2.58 -6.56 -26.33
C VAL A 154 -3.51 -5.84 -27.29
N HIS A 155 -4.67 -5.44 -26.80
CA HIS A 155 -5.70 -4.72 -27.55
C HIS A 155 -5.61 -3.23 -27.28
N GLU A 156 -5.50 -2.43 -28.35
CA GLU A 156 -5.52 -0.96 -28.25
C GLU A 156 -6.93 -0.45 -28.48
N SER A 157 -7.44 0.38 -27.56
CA SER A 157 -8.75 1.01 -27.66
C SER A 157 -8.77 2.34 -26.95
N ALA A 158 -9.31 3.38 -27.59
CA ALA A 158 -9.50 4.69 -26.96
C ALA A 158 -10.44 4.62 -25.75
N SER A 159 -11.34 3.63 -25.69
CA SER A 159 -12.24 3.30 -24.59
C SER A 159 -11.83 1.96 -23.94
N ALA A 160 -10.59 1.88 -23.47
CA ALA A 160 -10.01 0.64 -22.98
C ALA A 160 -10.83 -0.01 -21.84
N SER A 161 -11.43 0.79 -20.99
CA SER A 161 -12.24 0.30 -19.87
C SER A 161 -13.52 -0.38 -20.32
N GLU A 162 -14.26 0.24 -21.21
CA GLU A 162 -15.49 -0.30 -21.81
C GLU A 162 -15.16 -1.55 -22.63
N THR A 163 -14.10 -1.50 -23.46
CA THR A 163 -13.65 -2.65 -24.25
C THR A 163 -13.33 -3.85 -23.36
N ALA A 164 -12.67 -3.65 -22.22
CA ALA A 164 -12.38 -4.72 -21.27
C ALA A 164 -13.64 -5.30 -20.64
N ALA A 165 -14.65 -4.47 -20.35
CA ALA A 165 -15.94 -4.91 -19.84
C ALA A 165 -16.68 -5.75 -20.90
N ASP A 166 -16.72 -5.29 -22.16
CA ASP A 166 -17.36 -6.00 -23.27
C ASP A 166 -16.68 -7.35 -23.51
N MET A 167 -15.33 -7.41 -23.51
CA MET A 167 -14.59 -8.66 -23.63
C MET A 167 -14.95 -9.65 -22.51
N TRP A 168 -15.07 -9.17 -21.27
CA TRP A 168 -15.46 -10.03 -20.15
C TRP A 168 -16.90 -10.49 -20.25
N LEU A 169 -17.83 -9.63 -20.67
CA LEU A 169 -19.24 -9.95 -20.88
C LEU A 169 -19.45 -10.94 -22.04
N ALA A 170 -18.57 -10.94 -23.04
CA ALA A 170 -18.60 -11.90 -24.14
C ALA A 170 -18.18 -13.33 -23.75
N LEU A 171 -17.56 -13.50 -22.56
CA LEU A 171 -17.16 -14.81 -22.07
C LEU A 171 -18.35 -15.66 -21.64
N THR A 172 -18.18 -17.00 -21.70
CA THR A 172 -19.16 -17.93 -21.10
C THR A 172 -19.23 -17.75 -19.58
N ALA A 173 -20.31 -18.16 -18.96
CA ALA A 173 -20.47 -18.06 -17.49
C ALA A 173 -19.30 -18.73 -16.72
N GLY A 174 -18.83 -19.89 -17.19
CA GLY A 174 -17.69 -20.60 -16.61
C GLY A 174 -16.37 -19.83 -16.77
N ASP A 175 -16.12 -19.26 -17.95
CA ASP A 175 -14.92 -18.45 -18.20
C ASP A 175 -14.95 -17.14 -17.41
N ARG A 176 -16.12 -16.52 -17.19
CA ARG A 176 -16.25 -15.32 -16.33
C ARG A 176 -15.83 -15.57 -14.88
N GLU A 177 -16.08 -16.77 -14.35
CA GLU A 177 -15.63 -17.16 -12.99
C GLU A 177 -14.11 -17.40 -12.95
N ALA A 178 -13.50 -17.87 -14.04
CA ALA A 178 -12.07 -18.14 -14.17
C ALA A 178 -11.25 -16.91 -14.56
N THR A 179 -11.91 -15.82 -15.02
CA THR A 179 -11.25 -14.62 -15.56
C THR A 179 -11.41 -13.44 -14.61
N ALA A 180 -10.30 -13.02 -14.01
CA ALA A 180 -10.26 -11.79 -13.23
C ALA A 180 -10.11 -10.55 -14.12
N VAL A 181 -10.66 -9.42 -13.71
CA VAL A 181 -10.43 -8.12 -14.36
C VAL A 181 -9.63 -7.23 -13.43
N PHE A 182 -8.51 -6.71 -13.92
CA PHE A 182 -7.65 -5.79 -13.19
C PHE A 182 -7.57 -4.45 -13.91
N ALA A 183 -7.62 -3.35 -13.14
CA ALA A 183 -7.41 -2.02 -13.67
C ALA A 183 -6.53 -1.19 -12.75
N SER A 184 -5.54 -0.50 -13.33
CA SER A 184 -4.60 0.32 -12.58
C SER A 184 -5.28 1.52 -11.94
N GLY A 185 -6.09 2.26 -12.71
CA GLY A 185 -6.76 3.47 -12.30
C GLY A 185 -8.06 3.25 -11.55
N ARG A 186 -8.39 4.21 -10.70
CA ARG A 186 -9.66 4.22 -9.97
C ARG A 186 -10.84 4.48 -10.91
N GLU A 187 -10.68 5.42 -11.82
CA GLU A 187 -11.69 5.77 -12.83
C GLU A 187 -11.95 4.61 -13.77
N SER A 188 -10.88 4.04 -14.35
CA SER A 188 -10.98 2.85 -15.22
C SER A 188 -11.73 1.71 -14.54
N ARG A 189 -11.42 1.45 -13.26
CA ARG A 189 -12.10 0.42 -12.48
C ARG A 189 -13.57 0.72 -12.25
N ALA A 190 -13.92 1.98 -11.99
CA ALA A 190 -15.32 2.38 -11.80
C ALA A 190 -16.13 2.19 -13.09
N ILE A 191 -15.58 2.57 -14.23
CA ILE A 191 -16.22 2.39 -15.56
C ILE A 191 -16.45 0.91 -15.82
N ILE A 192 -15.42 0.06 -15.65
CA ILE A 192 -15.53 -1.39 -15.88
C ILE A 192 -16.59 -2.01 -14.97
N ASN A 193 -16.59 -1.67 -13.67
CA ASN A 193 -17.54 -2.20 -12.71
C ASN A 193 -19.00 -1.88 -13.10
N LEU A 194 -19.26 -0.64 -13.50
CA LEU A 194 -20.60 -0.24 -13.92
C LEU A 194 -21.00 -0.91 -15.25
N ALA A 195 -20.11 -0.93 -16.24
CA ALA A 195 -20.40 -1.56 -17.53
C ALA A 195 -20.69 -3.05 -17.39
N ILE A 196 -19.92 -3.77 -16.55
CA ILE A 196 -20.18 -5.19 -16.28
C ILE A 196 -21.51 -5.37 -15.51
N GLN A 197 -21.79 -4.55 -14.50
CA GLN A 197 -23.06 -4.61 -13.76
C GLN A 197 -24.25 -4.42 -14.69
N ASP A 198 -24.22 -3.41 -15.56
CA ASP A 198 -25.29 -3.11 -16.50
C ASP A 198 -25.44 -4.23 -17.55
N GLY A 199 -24.34 -4.77 -18.07
CA GLY A 199 -24.36 -5.93 -18.97
C GLY A 199 -24.99 -7.16 -18.34
N LEU A 200 -24.61 -7.49 -17.09
CA LEU A 200 -25.19 -8.61 -16.34
C LEU A 200 -26.68 -8.37 -15.99
N ALA A 201 -27.07 -7.13 -15.77
CA ALA A 201 -28.47 -6.77 -15.59
C ALA A 201 -29.29 -6.97 -16.88
N ALA A 202 -28.73 -6.61 -18.03
CA ALA A 202 -29.35 -6.86 -19.33
C ALA A 202 -29.49 -8.36 -19.65
N GLU A 203 -28.54 -9.18 -19.18
CA GLU A 203 -28.60 -10.65 -19.25
C GLU A 203 -29.56 -11.28 -18.21
N GLY A 204 -30.08 -10.51 -17.26
CA GLY A 204 -30.94 -10.98 -16.17
C GLY A 204 -30.22 -11.81 -15.11
N ILE A 205 -28.88 -11.71 -15.04
CA ILE A 205 -28.04 -12.34 -14.00
C ILE A 205 -28.04 -11.48 -12.74
N VAL A 206 -27.83 -10.17 -12.88
CA VAL A 206 -28.07 -9.17 -11.83
C VAL A 206 -29.51 -8.72 -11.92
N ARG A 207 -30.24 -8.74 -10.78
CA ARG A 207 -31.69 -8.63 -10.78
C ARG A 207 -32.21 -7.59 -9.80
N GLY A 208 -33.50 -7.25 -9.96
CA GLY A 208 -34.24 -6.36 -9.07
C GLY A 208 -33.87 -4.90 -9.27
N GLU A 209 -34.65 -4.03 -8.62
CA GLU A 209 -34.40 -2.58 -8.63
C GLU A 209 -33.15 -2.21 -7.80
N GLY A 210 -32.76 -3.10 -6.87
CA GLY A 210 -31.62 -2.89 -5.99
C GLY A 210 -31.82 -1.74 -5.01
N ILE A 211 -30.73 -1.27 -4.44
CA ILE A 211 -30.70 -0.17 -3.48
C ILE A 211 -29.56 0.79 -3.79
N HIS A 212 -29.82 2.09 -3.64
CA HIS A 212 -28.81 3.13 -3.68
C HIS A 212 -28.22 3.36 -2.29
N LEU A 213 -26.90 3.16 -2.15
CA LEU A 213 -26.16 3.29 -0.91
C LEU A 213 -25.17 4.44 -1.01
N THR A 214 -25.16 5.33 -0.02
CA THR A 214 -24.06 6.29 0.12
C THR A 214 -22.86 5.60 0.73
N VAL A 215 -21.81 5.39 -0.08
CA VAL A 215 -20.55 4.78 0.36
C VAL A 215 -19.44 5.83 0.48
N TYR A 216 -18.45 5.56 1.32
CA TYR A 216 -17.33 6.46 1.57
C TYR A 216 -16.06 5.90 0.97
N GLU A 217 -15.63 6.49 -0.14
CA GLU A 217 -14.39 6.12 -0.82
C GLU A 217 -13.22 6.91 -0.25
N ARG A 218 -12.15 6.22 0.17
CA ARG A 218 -10.94 6.87 0.72
C ARG A 218 -10.23 7.68 -0.34
N VAL A 219 -9.80 8.90 0.00
CA VAL A 219 -8.97 9.73 -0.89
C VAL A 219 -7.52 9.24 -0.91
N ASN A 220 -7.10 8.43 0.08
CA ASN A 220 -5.76 7.87 0.25
C ASN A 220 -4.65 8.94 0.39
N LEU A 221 -4.93 9.96 1.19
CA LEU A 221 -3.93 10.95 1.58
C LEU A 221 -3.03 10.43 2.71
N THR A 222 -1.77 10.80 2.66
CA THR A 222 -0.84 10.63 3.77
C THR A 222 -1.20 11.57 4.93
N ARG A 223 -0.62 11.32 6.09
CA ARG A 223 -0.82 12.20 7.26
C ARG A 223 -0.30 13.61 7.01
N GLU A 224 0.83 13.73 6.33
CA GLU A 224 1.40 15.01 5.92
C GLU A 224 0.48 15.77 4.98
N GLU A 225 -0.12 15.08 4.00
CA GLU A 225 -1.06 15.69 3.06
C GLU A 225 -2.34 16.16 3.76
N LEU A 226 -2.79 15.48 4.81
CA LEU A 226 -3.92 15.93 5.63
C LEU A 226 -3.66 17.25 6.37
N CYS A 227 -2.40 17.67 6.53
CA CYS A 227 -2.04 18.96 7.12
C CYS A 227 -2.32 20.15 6.19
N TYR A 228 -2.60 19.93 4.90
CA TYR A 228 -2.82 20.99 3.92
C TYR A 228 -4.31 21.14 3.61
N ALA A 229 -4.84 22.36 3.81
CA ALA A 229 -6.25 22.67 3.57
C ALA A 229 -6.68 22.45 2.11
N ASP A 230 -5.76 22.58 1.15
CA ASP A 230 -6.01 22.41 -0.28
C ASP A 230 -6.43 20.99 -0.67
N ASN A 231 -6.17 20.02 0.21
CA ASN A 231 -6.59 18.64 0.02
C ASN A 231 -8.04 18.39 0.47
N TYR A 232 -8.65 19.34 1.17
CA TYR A 232 -10.05 19.25 1.58
C TYR A 232 -10.94 19.96 0.57
N ARG A 233 -12.05 19.33 0.22
CA ARG A 233 -13.06 19.93 -0.67
C ARG A 233 -14.44 19.81 -0.06
N PRO A 234 -15.33 20.79 -0.25
CA PRO A 234 -16.72 20.67 0.15
C PRO A 234 -17.36 19.38 -0.40
N GLY A 235 -18.13 18.69 0.44
CA GLY A 235 -18.73 17.39 0.12
C GLY A 235 -17.88 16.16 0.50
N MET A 236 -16.60 16.34 0.81
CA MET A 236 -15.80 15.26 1.44
C MET A 236 -16.20 15.06 2.89
N THR A 237 -15.79 13.94 3.45
CA THR A 237 -16.04 13.60 4.86
C THR A 237 -14.72 13.20 5.53
N LEU A 238 -14.42 13.83 6.67
CA LEU A 238 -13.30 13.45 7.53
C LEU A 238 -13.82 12.45 8.56
N ASP A 239 -13.34 11.21 8.47
CA ASP A 239 -13.65 10.13 9.42
C ASP A 239 -12.57 10.12 10.51
N VAL A 240 -12.99 10.30 11.77
CA VAL A 240 -12.11 10.35 12.95
C VAL A 240 -12.34 9.11 13.78
N GLY A 241 -11.32 8.26 13.89
CA GLY A 241 -11.37 6.99 14.60
C GLY A 241 -11.39 7.11 16.13
N ARG A 242 -11.25 5.95 16.80
CA ARG A 242 -11.17 5.90 18.28
C ARG A 242 -9.96 6.72 18.76
N GLY A 243 -10.16 7.51 19.79
CA GLY A 243 -9.12 8.39 20.36
C GLY A 243 -9.31 9.86 19.95
N GLY A 244 -10.06 10.12 18.89
CA GLY A 244 -10.25 11.48 18.39
C GLY A 244 -8.99 12.00 17.70
N ALA A 245 -9.03 13.26 17.28
CA ALA A 245 -7.89 14.03 16.77
C ALA A 245 -7.71 15.25 17.68
N GLN A 246 -6.98 15.07 18.77
CA GLN A 246 -6.86 16.09 19.84
C GLN A 246 -6.18 17.35 19.33
N ASP A 247 -5.20 17.23 18.43
CA ASP A 247 -4.45 18.35 17.86
C ASP A 247 -5.36 19.39 17.18
N ILE A 248 -6.48 18.93 16.62
CA ILE A 248 -7.48 19.78 15.96
C ILE A 248 -8.83 19.83 16.70
N GLY A 249 -8.89 19.28 17.92
CA GLY A 249 -10.05 19.35 18.80
C GLY A 249 -11.25 18.52 18.34
N LEU A 250 -11.05 17.42 17.60
CA LEU A 250 -12.12 16.56 17.12
C LEU A 250 -12.22 15.27 17.94
N GLY A 251 -13.43 14.94 18.39
CA GLY A 251 -13.76 13.62 18.94
C GLY A 251 -13.96 12.57 17.82
N LYS A 252 -14.15 11.30 18.23
CA LYS A 252 -14.55 10.24 17.30
C LYS A 252 -15.85 10.61 16.58
N GLY A 253 -15.88 10.47 15.26
CA GLY A 253 -17.06 10.74 14.45
C GLY A 253 -16.76 10.97 12.98
N ARG A 254 -17.81 11.23 12.23
CA ARG A 254 -17.75 11.67 10.83
C ARG A 254 -18.09 13.13 10.74
N TYR A 255 -17.30 13.87 9.99
CA TYR A 255 -17.41 15.30 9.85
C TYR A 255 -17.43 15.68 8.37
N ASP A 256 -18.53 16.20 7.88
CA ASP A 256 -18.64 16.66 6.49
C ASP A 256 -17.88 17.97 6.31
N VAL A 257 -17.03 18.04 5.30
CA VAL A 257 -16.35 19.26 4.88
C VAL A 257 -17.36 20.18 4.22
N THR A 258 -17.68 21.29 4.88
CA THR A 258 -18.67 22.27 4.36
C THR A 258 -17.99 23.38 3.58
N ARG A 259 -16.80 23.81 4.01
CA ARG A 259 -16.10 24.92 3.39
C ARG A 259 -14.60 24.89 3.70
N VAL A 260 -13.80 25.29 2.73
CA VAL A 260 -12.38 25.64 2.92
C VAL A 260 -12.28 27.16 2.91
N LEU A 261 -11.66 27.73 3.93
CA LEU A 261 -11.55 29.17 4.12
C LEU A 261 -10.23 29.70 3.54
N PRO A 262 -10.19 30.97 3.06
CA PRO A 262 -8.98 31.53 2.46
C PRO A 262 -7.76 31.56 3.40
N ASN A 263 -7.99 31.53 4.71
CA ASN A 263 -6.94 31.48 5.74
C ASN A 263 -6.41 30.06 6.06
N GLY A 264 -6.67 29.09 5.19
CA GLY A 264 -6.23 27.72 5.37
C GLY A 264 -7.00 26.91 6.42
N ARG A 265 -8.07 27.44 7.00
CA ARG A 265 -8.94 26.67 7.92
C ARG A 265 -10.00 25.92 7.15
N VAL A 266 -10.45 24.81 7.71
CA VAL A 266 -11.51 23.97 7.16
C VAL A 266 -12.71 23.99 8.10
N GLU A 267 -13.90 24.28 7.55
CA GLU A 267 -15.16 24.21 8.27
C GLU A 267 -15.79 22.83 8.06
N LEU A 268 -16.03 22.15 9.15
CA LEU A 268 -16.60 20.80 9.22
C LEU A 268 -17.98 20.85 9.89
N SER A 269 -18.83 19.87 9.58
CA SER A 269 -20.13 19.69 10.24
C SER A 269 -20.31 18.24 10.68
N ASP A 270 -20.76 18.01 11.90
CA ASP A 270 -21.21 16.70 12.40
C ASP A 270 -22.72 16.48 12.24
N GLY A 271 -23.38 17.34 11.44
CA GLY A 271 -24.83 17.35 11.26
C GLY A 271 -25.59 18.17 12.32
N ARG A 272 -24.96 18.52 13.45
CA ARG A 272 -25.57 19.32 14.53
C ARG A 272 -24.93 20.68 14.68
N ARG A 273 -23.62 20.75 14.53
CA ARG A 273 -22.83 21.97 14.70
C ARG A 273 -21.74 22.09 13.65
N LYS A 274 -21.29 23.32 13.44
CA LYS A 274 -20.13 23.62 12.61
C LYS A 274 -18.90 23.80 13.47
N ILE A 275 -17.81 23.17 13.06
CA ILE A 275 -16.53 23.20 13.75
C ILE A 275 -15.49 23.70 12.75
N ARG A 276 -14.62 24.61 13.17
CA ARG A 276 -13.51 25.09 12.35
C ARG A 276 -12.23 24.49 12.88
N ILE A 277 -11.53 23.80 12.01
CA ILE A 277 -10.23 23.22 12.31
C ILE A 277 -9.13 23.95 11.53
N ASP A 278 -7.93 23.83 12.04
CA ASP A 278 -6.69 24.23 11.38
C ASP A 278 -5.91 22.95 11.06
N PRO A 279 -5.91 22.46 9.81
CA PRO A 279 -5.21 21.23 9.45
C PRO A 279 -3.71 21.27 9.73
N GLN A 280 -3.08 22.44 9.69
CA GLN A 280 -1.65 22.59 9.97
C GLN A 280 -1.27 22.23 11.42
N LYS A 281 -2.26 22.18 12.32
CA LYS A 281 -2.03 21.73 13.70
C LYS A 281 -1.96 20.20 13.83
N LEU A 282 -2.31 19.46 12.80
CA LEU A 282 -2.14 18.01 12.79
C LEU A 282 -0.67 17.65 12.86
N SER A 283 -0.29 16.83 13.85
CA SER A 283 1.06 16.28 13.89
C SER A 283 1.27 15.29 12.77
N PRO A 284 2.24 15.47 11.86
CA PRO A 284 2.50 14.53 10.76
C PRO A 284 2.90 13.13 11.23
N THR A 285 3.43 13.03 12.46
CA THR A 285 3.98 11.79 13.03
C THR A 285 3.00 11.06 13.95
N GLU A 286 1.85 11.66 14.31
CA GLU A 286 0.87 11.00 15.18
C GLU A 286 0.15 9.86 14.42
N LYS A 287 0.27 8.66 14.95
CA LYS A 287 -0.33 7.45 14.35
C LYS A 287 -1.51 6.89 15.15
N ARG A 288 -1.81 7.46 16.32
CA ARG A 288 -2.85 6.94 17.23
C ARG A 288 -4.25 7.34 16.82
N ASP A 289 -4.40 8.56 16.28
CA ASP A 289 -5.64 9.01 15.70
C ASP A 289 -5.76 8.45 14.28
N ARG A 290 -6.79 7.72 14.02
CA ARG A 290 -7.09 7.24 12.66
C ARG A 290 -7.94 8.29 11.97
N LEU A 291 -7.29 9.12 11.16
CA LEU A 291 -7.94 10.11 10.31
C LEU A 291 -7.99 9.59 8.88
N GLU A 292 -9.15 9.62 8.29
CA GLU A 292 -9.36 9.27 6.88
C GLU A 292 -10.22 10.33 6.22
N LEU A 293 -9.71 10.96 5.16
CA LEU A 293 -10.52 11.80 4.29
C LEU A 293 -11.17 10.91 3.23
N THR A 294 -12.49 11.01 3.11
CA THR A 294 -13.29 10.20 2.20
C THR A 294 -14.15 11.08 1.31
N GLN A 295 -14.49 10.57 0.14
CA GLN A 295 -15.45 11.16 -0.76
C GLN A 295 -16.74 10.33 -0.74
N LYS A 296 -17.89 11.00 -0.68
CA LYS A 296 -19.19 10.35 -0.82
C LYS A 296 -19.39 9.92 -2.26
N LYS A 297 -19.82 8.69 -2.46
CA LYS A 297 -20.16 8.11 -3.75
C LYS A 297 -21.53 7.42 -3.62
N ASP A 298 -22.37 7.58 -4.61
CA ASP A 298 -23.56 6.75 -4.76
C ASP A 298 -23.17 5.40 -5.35
N LEU A 299 -23.59 4.32 -4.72
CA LEU A 299 -23.37 2.97 -5.16
C LEU A 299 -24.71 2.25 -5.30
N HIS A 300 -25.02 1.84 -6.51
CA HIS A 300 -26.19 1.04 -6.78
C HIS A 300 -25.85 -0.44 -6.61
N VAL A 301 -26.51 -1.12 -5.68
CA VAL A 301 -26.28 -2.54 -5.35
C VAL A 301 -27.57 -3.33 -5.67
N ARG A 302 -27.41 -4.41 -6.44
CA ARG A 302 -28.50 -5.29 -6.91
C ARG A 302 -28.25 -6.74 -6.50
N GLU A 303 -29.28 -7.56 -6.54
CA GLU A 303 -29.13 -9.02 -6.36
C GLU A 303 -28.24 -9.63 -7.44
N GLY A 304 -27.31 -10.47 -7.04
CA GLY A 304 -26.32 -11.10 -7.91
C GLY A 304 -25.00 -10.35 -7.98
N ASP A 305 -24.92 -9.09 -7.54
CA ASP A 305 -23.70 -8.29 -7.60
C ASP A 305 -22.52 -8.92 -6.86
N ARG A 306 -21.34 -8.76 -7.45
CA ARG A 306 -20.07 -8.99 -6.78
C ARG A 306 -19.63 -7.72 -6.08
N ILE A 307 -19.40 -7.81 -4.80
CA ILE A 307 -18.97 -6.68 -3.96
C ILE A 307 -17.70 -7.02 -3.19
N ARG A 308 -17.05 -5.99 -2.69
CA ARG A 308 -15.95 -6.08 -1.74
C ARG A 308 -16.15 -5.13 -0.58
N TRP A 309 -15.58 -5.49 0.55
CA TRP A 309 -15.52 -4.61 1.70
C TRP A 309 -14.38 -3.59 1.56
N THR A 310 -14.63 -2.34 1.95
CA THR A 310 -13.61 -1.26 2.00
C THR A 310 -13.23 -0.91 3.44
N GLY A 311 -13.67 -1.70 4.41
CA GLY A 311 -13.39 -1.57 5.84
C GLY A 311 -13.38 -2.92 6.53
N ASN A 312 -13.01 -2.91 7.83
CA ASN A 312 -12.99 -4.11 8.65
C ASN A 312 -14.13 -4.10 9.68
N ASP A 313 -14.74 -5.25 9.91
CA ASP A 313 -15.61 -5.53 11.05
C ASP A 313 -15.18 -6.86 11.68
N LYS A 314 -14.29 -6.77 12.68
CA LYS A 314 -13.70 -7.95 13.34
C LYS A 314 -14.72 -8.86 14.01
N PRO A 315 -15.77 -8.35 14.71
CA PRO A 315 -16.79 -9.20 15.31
C PRO A 315 -17.51 -10.12 14.33
N ARG A 316 -17.69 -9.69 13.07
CA ARG A 316 -18.36 -10.46 12.01
C ARG A 316 -17.39 -11.07 11.01
N ASP A 317 -16.09 -11.02 11.29
CA ASP A 317 -15.01 -11.53 10.44
C ASP A 317 -15.00 -10.91 9.02
N LEU A 318 -15.46 -9.65 8.89
CA LEU A 318 -15.43 -8.92 7.64
C LEU A 318 -14.11 -8.14 7.52
N HIS A 319 -13.37 -8.43 6.48
CA HIS A 319 -12.06 -7.82 6.25
C HIS A 319 -12.06 -6.90 5.04
N ASN A 320 -11.28 -5.82 5.13
CA ASN A 320 -11.02 -4.96 3.97
C ASN A 320 -10.48 -5.79 2.79
N ALA A 321 -11.00 -5.52 1.61
CA ALA A 321 -10.71 -6.22 0.35
C ALA A 321 -11.30 -7.64 0.22
N ALA A 322 -11.95 -8.20 1.25
CA ALA A 322 -12.65 -9.47 1.11
C ALA A 322 -13.86 -9.32 0.18
N LEU A 323 -14.07 -10.34 -0.64
CA LEU A 323 -15.13 -10.40 -1.64
C LEU A 323 -16.40 -11.02 -1.07
N ALA A 324 -17.54 -10.63 -1.59
CA ALA A 324 -18.84 -11.25 -1.30
C ALA A 324 -19.77 -11.13 -2.51
N ARG A 325 -20.84 -11.92 -2.51
CA ARG A 325 -21.92 -11.86 -3.50
C ARG A 325 -23.19 -11.42 -2.81
N VAL A 326 -23.92 -10.51 -3.42
CA VAL A 326 -25.24 -10.08 -2.96
C VAL A 326 -26.26 -11.17 -3.32
N LEU A 327 -26.95 -11.71 -2.32
CA LEU A 327 -27.98 -12.73 -2.52
C LEU A 327 -29.37 -12.11 -2.69
N THR A 328 -29.74 -11.19 -1.79
CA THR A 328 -31.03 -10.49 -1.84
C THR A 328 -30.87 -9.05 -1.41
N VAL A 329 -31.74 -8.19 -1.95
CA VAL A 329 -31.91 -6.80 -1.54
C VAL A 329 -33.40 -6.59 -1.30
N ASP A 330 -33.78 -6.25 -0.07
CA ASP A 330 -35.16 -6.03 0.31
C ASP A 330 -35.32 -4.83 1.26
N ALA A 331 -36.53 -4.59 1.72
CA ALA A 331 -36.83 -3.47 2.63
C ALA A 331 -36.14 -3.57 4.00
N ASN A 332 -35.65 -4.75 4.38
CA ASN A 332 -34.97 -4.98 5.67
C ASN A 332 -33.46 -4.77 5.55
N GLY A 333 -32.89 -4.97 4.35
CA GLY A 333 -31.46 -4.81 4.16
C GLY A 333 -30.90 -5.56 2.96
N VAL A 334 -29.59 -5.83 3.06
CA VAL A 334 -28.82 -6.53 2.03
C VAL A 334 -28.27 -7.81 2.61
N THR A 335 -28.66 -8.96 2.04
CA THR A 335 -28.07 -10.26 2.41
C THR A 335 -26.94 -10.59 1.45
N VAL A 336 -25.79 -10.94 2.01
CA VAL A 336 -24.58 -11.27 1.25
C VAL A 336 -24.04 -12.64 1.63
N GLU A 337 -23.32 -13.27 0.71
CA GLU A 337 -22.56 -14.51 0.94
C GLU A 337 -21.07 -14.21 0.72
N THR A 338 -20.28 -14.46 1.75
CA THR A 338 -18.82 -14.29 1.68
C THR A 338 -18.16 -15.45 0.93
N VAL A 339 -16.89 -15.33 0.56
CA VAL A 339 -16.11 -16.42 -0.07
C VAL A 339 -16.09 -17.68 0.82
N GLY A 340 -16.10 -17.52 2.15
CA GLY A 340 -16.21 -18.63 3.13
C GLY A 340 -17.62 -19.19 3.28
N GLN A 341 -18.56 -18.89 2.37
CA GLN A 341 -19.97 -19.34 2.37
C GLN A 341 -20.76 -18.89 3.61
N GLN A 342 -20.27 -17.93 4.36
CA GLN A 342 -21.02 -17.31 5.44
C GLN A 342 -22.08 -16.37 4.86
N ARG A 343 -23.33 -16.53 5.29
CA ARG A 343 -24.44 -15.63 4.93
C ARG A 343 -24.66 -14.62 6.03
N LEU A 344 -24.73 -13.36 5.64
CA LEU A 344 -24.92 -12.22 6.54
C LEU A 344 -26.00 -11.31 5.98
N THR A 345 -26.96 -10.92 6.82
CA THR A 345 -27.91 -9.87 6.50
C THR A 345 -27.49 -8.59 7.21
N LEU A 346 -27.35 -7.53 6.45
CA LEU A 346 -26.98 -6.19 6.90
C LEU A 346 -28.21 -5.30 6.81
N ASP A 347 -28.70 -4.83 7.95
CA ASP A 347 -29.82 -3.89 8.00
C ASP A 347 -29.47 -2.58 7.28
N LEU A 348 -30.44 -1.84 6.76
CA LEU A 348 -30.20 -0.57 6.01
C LEU A 348 -29.37 0.47 6.76
N GLY A 349 -29.37 0.43 8.10
CA GLY A 349 -28.55 1.29 8.96
C GLY A 349 -27.17 0.74 9.31
N ASP A 350 -26.82 -0.43 8.79
CA ASP A 350 -25.55 -1.08 9.13
C ASP A 350 -24.35 -0.26 8.61
N PRO A 351 -23.36 0.08 9.47
CA PRO A 351 -22.20 0.85 9.06
C PRO A 351 -21.40 0.22 7.92
N MET A 352 -21.44 -1.11 7.77
CA MET A 352 -20.72 -1.81 6.71
C MET A 352 -21.34 -1.61 5.33
N LEU A 353 -22.61 -1.25 5.21
CA LEU A 353 -23.22 -0.87 3.94
C LEU A 353 -22.59 0.41 3.35
N SER A 354 -22.05 1.27 4.21
CA SER A 354 -21.30 2.45 3.75
C SER A 354 -19.83 2.15 3.39
N ARG A 355 -19.42 0.89 3.53
CA ARG A 355 -18.06 0.38 3.30
C ARG A 355 -18.05 -0.73 2.24
N LEU A 356 -18.81 -0.54 1.17
CA LEU A 356 -18.90 -1.45 0.03
C LEU A 356 -18.33 -0.79 -1.23
N ASP A 357 -17.96 -1.61 -2.18
CA ASP A 357 -17.68 -1.24 -3.57
C ASP A 357 -18.00 -2.43 -4.47
N LEU A 358 -18.30 -2.20 -5.76
CA LEU A 358 -18.41 -3.28 -6.73
C LEU A 358 -17.04 -3.95 -6.94
N ALA A 359 -17.06 -5.22 -7.27
CA ALA A 359 -15.86 -6.06 -7.33
C ALA A 359 -15.76 -6.92 -8.60
N TYR A 360 -16.28 -6.45 -9.72
CA TYR A 360 -16.05 -7.08 -11.01
C TYR A 360 -14.62 -6.80 -11.50
N ALA A 361 -14.17 -5.55 -11.36
CA ALA A 361 -12.79 -5.17 -11.60
C ALA A 361 -12.09 -4.77 -10.29
N LEU A 362 -10.88 -5.29 -10.10
CA LEU A 362 -10.06 -5.06 -8.91
C LEU A 362 -8.82 -4.20 -9.25
N ASN A 363 -8.28 -3.48 -8.28
CA ASN A 363 -7.05 -2.74 -8.52
C ASN A 363 -5.83 -3.67 -8.48
N MET A 364 -4.74 -3.25 -9.13
CA MET A 364 -3.51 -4.05 -9.21
C MET A 364 -2.89 -4.35 -7.83
N HIS A 365 -3.06 -3.46 -6.84
CA HIS A 365 -2.58 -3.71 -5.49
C HIS A 365 -3.35 -4.84 -4.79
N MET A 366 -4.65 -4.96 -5.10
CA MET A 366 -5.46 -6.08 -4.61
C MET A 366 -5.18 -7.39 -5.36
N ALA A 367 -4.65 -7.31 -6.59
CA ALA A 367 -4.22 -8.48 -7.33
C ALA A 367 -3.08 -9.22 -6.61
N GLN A 368 -2.27 -8.52 -5.82
CA GLN A 368 -1.25 -9.16 -4.98
C GLN A 368 -1.93 -10.12 -3.98
N GLY A 369 -1.47 -11.36 -3.91
CA GLY A 369 -2.12 -12.43 -3.16
C GLY A 369 -3.29 -13.12 -3.89
N ILE A 370 -3.69 -12.67 -5.10
CA ILE A 370 -4.65 -13.38 -5.96
C ILE A 370 -3.88 -14.19 -7.00
N THR A 371 -4.35 -15.38 -7.30
CA THR A 371 -3.92 -16.17 -8.45
C THR A 371 -5.16 -16.54 -9.25
N THR A 372 -5.13 -16.30 -10.56
CA THR A 372 -6.24 -16.56 -11.46
C THR A 372 -5.76 -17.33 -12.69
N ASP A 373 -6.63 -18.12 -13.29
CA ASP A 373 -6.26 -18.84 -14.50
C ASP A 373 -6.19 -17.89 -15.70
N LYS A 374 -7.16 -16.98 -15.84
CA LYS A 374 -7.19 -15.98 -16.90
C LYS A 374 -7.37 -14.57 -16.34
N ALA A 375 -6.87 -13.56 -17.03
CA ALA A 375 -7.13 -12.17 -16.68
C ALA A 375 -7.29 -11.25 -17.87
N ILE A 376 -8.13 -10.24 -17.71
CA ILE A 376 -8.18 -9.05 -18.55
C ILE A 376 -7.61 -7.88 -17.72
N THR A 377 -6.56 -7.26 -18.21
CA THR A 377 -5.86 -6.20 -17.47
C THR A 377 -5.92 -4.89 -18.26
N VAL A 378 -6.45 -3.84 -17.63
CA VAL A 378 -6.46 -2.48 -18.18
C VAL A 378 -5.34 -1.66 -17.59
N MET A 379 -4.50 -1.08 -18.45
CA MET A 379 -3.42 -0.17 -18.06
C MET A 379 -3.32 0.97 -19.08
N ASN A 380 -3.68 2.17 -18.66
CA ASN A 380 -3.74 3.33 -19.54
C ASN A 380 -2.47 4.17 -19.47
N SER A 381 -1.95 4.59 -20.62
CA SER A 381 -0.73 5.42 -20.71
C SER A 381 -0.89 6.81 -20.10
N HIS A 382 -2.13 7.33 -20.00
CA HIS A 382 -2.38 8.63 -19.37
C HIS A 382 -2.30 8.56 -17.82
N GLU A 383 -2.45 7.39 -17.23
CA GLU A 383 -2.31 7.15 -15.78
C GLU A 383 -0.84 7.01 -15.36
N ARG A 384 -0.02 8.05 -15.62
CA ARG A 384 1.46 8.00 -15.53
C ARG A 384 2.02 7.38 -14.27
N ASN A 385 1.44 7.67 -13.10
CA ASN A 385 1.92 7.15 -11.81
C ASN A 385 1.56 5.68 -11.60
N LEU A 386 0.54 5.18 -12.29
CA LEU A 386 0.04 3.82 -12.18
C LEU A 386 0.53 2.91 -13.31
N SER A 387 1.03 3.49 -14.40
CA SER A 387 1.61 2.77 -15.53
C SER A 387 3.11 2.66 -15.35
N ASN A 388 3.53 1.69 -14.52
CA ASN A 388 4.91 1.45 -14.16
C ASN A 388 5.24 -0.06 -14.15
N GLN A 389 6.54 -0.39 -14.20
CA GLN A 389 7.02 -1.78 -14.29
C GLN A 389 6.53 -2.65 -13.15
N ARG A 390 6.44 -2.12 -11.91
CA ARG A 390 6.01 -2.92 -10.75
C ARG A 390 4.55 -3.31 -10.84
N LEU A 391 3.65 -2.37 -11.19
CA LEU A 391 2.24 -2.69 -11.37
C LEU A 391 2.01 -3.61 -12.56
N PHE A 392 2.75 -3.41 -13.66
CA PHE A 392 2.75 -4.34 -14.78
C PHE A 392 3.17 -5.75 -14.33
N ASN A 393 4.29 -5.87 -13.61
CA ASN A 393 4.77 -7.15 -13.08
C ASN A 393 3.73 -7.84 -12.19
N VAL A 394 3.09 -7.10 -11.28
CA VAL A 394 2.00 -7.66 -10.48
C VAL A 394 0.87 -8.18 -11.36
N GLY A 395 0.43 -7.42 -12.35
CA GLY A 395 -0.65 -7.82 -13.25
C GLY A 395 -0.35 -9.11 -13.99
N VAL A 396 0.85 -9.23 -14.56
CA VAL A 396 1.21 -10.42 -15.39
C VAL A 396 1.54 -11.64 -14.53
N THR A 397 2.15 -11.46 -13.35
CA THR A 397 2.58 -12.60 -12.52
C THR A 397 1.43 -13.24 -11.72
N ARG A 398 0.22 -12.70 -11.75
CA ARG A 398 -0.97 -13.29 -11.10
C ARG A 398 -1.67 -14.34 -11.96
N VAL A 399 -1.38 -14.39 -13.26
CA VAL A 399 -2.10 -15.15 -14.26
C VAL A 399 -1.38 -16.46 -14.57
N ARG A 400 -2.13 -17.57 -14.70
CA ARG A 400 -1.57 -18.89 -14.97
C ARG A 400 -1.56 -19.24 -16.45
N ASP A 401 -2.67 -19.02 -17.17
CA ASP A 401 -2.91 -19.59 -18.49
C ASP A 401 -3.03 -18.53 -19.58
N GLU A 402 -3.82 -17.46 -19.37
CA GLU A 402 -4.12 -16.47 -20.40
C GLU A 402 -4.24 -15.05 -19.85
N LEU A 403 -3.49 -14.13 -20.42
CA LEU A 403 -3.54 -12.71 -20.10
C LEU A 403 -3.89 -11.90 -21.34
N THR A 404 -4.99 -11.16 -21.27
CA THR A 404 -5.36 -10.13 -22.23
C THR A 404 -5.10 -8.77 -21.63
N MET A 405 -4.40 -7.89 -22.34
CA MET A 405 -4.22 -6.50 -21.94
C MET A 405 -5.05 -5.60 -22.84
N VAL A 406 -5.74 -4.62 -22.24
CA VAL A 406 -6.43 -3.56 -22.97
C VAL A 406 -5.83 -2.22 -22.58
N VAL A 407 -5.39 -1.45 -23.55
CA VAL A 407 -4.59 -0.24 -23.38
C VAL A 407 -5.12 0.90 -24.24
N ASP A 408 -4.95 2.13 -23.79
CA ASP A 408 -5.35 3.32 -24.55
C ASP A 408 -4.40 3.61 -25.73
N ASN A 409 -3.11 3.39 -25.55
CA ASN A 409 -2.10 3.54 -26.59
C ASN A 409 -0.90 2.63 -26.28
N ARG A 410 -0.69 1.63 -27.12
CA ARG A 410 0.32 0.58 -26.95
C ARG A 410 1.74 1.16 -26.97
N GLU A 411 2.08 1.93 -27.99
CA GLU A 411 3.45 2.46 -28.16
C GLU A 411 3.83 3.40 -27.03
N LYS A 412 2.89 4.27 -26.63
CA LYS A 412 3.10 5.21 -25.53
C LYS A 412 3.26 4.49 -24.18
N LEU A 413 2.45 3.44 -23.95
CA LEU A 413 2.55 2.64 -22.73
C LEU A 413 3.86 1.86 -22.69
N GLU A 414 4.30 1.22 -23.79
CA GLU A 414 5.58 0.52 -23.86
C GLU A 414 6.75 1.45 -23.47
N ARG A 415 6.83 2.63 -24.07
CA ARG A 415 7.86 3.63 -23.73
C ARG A 415 7.79 4.07 -22.28
N GLN A 416 6.59 4.25 -21.75
CA GLN A 416 6.40 4.68 -20.36
C GLN A 416 6.82 3.60 -19.37
N LEU A 417 6.50 2.34 -19.65
CA LEU A 417 6.92 1.20 -18.82
C LEU A 417 8.45 1.05 -18.80
N ASP A 418 9.14 1.29 -19.91
CA ASP A 418 10.60 1.24 -19.97
C ASP A 418 11.25 2.37 -19.15
N LEU A 419 10.60 3.53 -19.07
CA LEU A 419 11.11 4.72 -18.35
C LEU A 419 10.68 4.78 -16.88
N ASN A 420 9.59 4.11 -16.50
CA ASN A 420 9.01 4.20 -15.16
C ASN A 420 9.13 2.88 -14.40
N PRO A 421 10.21 2.66 -13.66
CA PRO A 421 10.38 1.45 -12.86
C PRO A 421 9.38 1.34 -11.70
N GLY A 422 8.70 2.43 -11.31
CA GLY A 422 7.82 2.45 -10.14
C GLY A 422 8.57 2.30 -8.81
N THR A 423 9.87 2.55 -8.81
CA THR A 423 10.71 2.42 -7.60
C THR A 423 10.74 3.72 -6.81
N LYS A 424 10.72 3.57 -5.49
CA LYS A 424 11.07 4.67 -4.58
C LYS A 424 12.58 4.73 -4.41
N THR A 425 13.13 5.91 -4.18
CA THR A 425 14.54 6.09 -3.85
C THR A 425 14.71 6.09 -2.33
N SER A 426 15.72 5.39 -1.80
CA SER A 426 16.04 5.46 -0.39
C SER A 426 17.05 6.59 -0.12
N ALA A 427 17.04 7.11 1.12
CA ALA A 427 18.02 8.13 1.52
C ALA A 427 19.46 7.62 1.40
N LEU A 428 19.72 6.34 1.66
CA LEU A 428 21.05 5.75 1.55
C LEU A 428 21.53 5.65 0.09
N GLU A 429 20.61 5.41 -0.86
CA GLU A 429 20.94 5.47 -2.29
C GLU A 429 21.25 6.90 -2.72
N THR A 430 20.45 7.87 -2.26
CA THR A 430 20.63 9.30 -2.61
C THR A 430 21.99 9.82 -2.15
N VAL A 431 22.47 9.41 -0.98
CA VAL A 431 23.78 9.82 -0.46
C VAL A 431 24.92 8.89 -0.89
N GLY A 432 24.66 7.94 -1.78
CA GLY A 432 25.67 7.02 -2.34
C GLY A 432 26.29 6.04 -1.33
N ARG A 433 25.62 5.81 -0.18
CA ARG A 433 26.11 4.88 0.85
C ARG A 433 25.74 3.43 0.60
N LEU A 434 24.74 3.19 -0.23
CA LEU A 434 24.28 1.85 -0.55
C LEU A 434 23.80 1.80 -2.01
N ASP A 435 24.38 0.90 -2.79
CA ASP A 435 23.94 0.62 -4.16
C ASP A 435 22.98 -0.58 -4.13
N ILE A 436 21.68 -0.26 -4.09
CA ILE A 436 20.63 -1.28 -3.98
C ILE A 436 20.41 -2.01 -5.31
N ASP A 437 20.56 -1.31 -6.44
CA ASP A 437 20.21 -1.81 -7.77
C ASP A 437 21.44 -2.17 -8.62
N GLY A 438 22.67 -2.09 -8.08
CA GLY A 438 23.92 -2.30 -8.81
C GLY A 438 24.21 -1.20 -9.83
N LYS A 439 23.48 -0.09 -9.77
CA LYS A 439 23.71 1.09 -10.60
C LYS A 439 24.60 2.04 -9.82
N LYS A 440 25.89 2.01 -10.09
CA LYS A 440 26.78 3.08 -9.59
C LYS A 440 26.19 4.42 -10.05
N PRO A 441 26.03 5.40 -9.16
CA PRO A 441 25.59 6.72 -9.56
C PRO A 441 26.52 7.20 -10.67
N SER A 442 25.97 7.60 -11.81
CA SER A 442 26.72 8.09 -12.97
C SER A 442 27.44 9.41 -12.69
N THR A 443 27.19 10.01 -11.55
CA THR A 443 27.82 11.22 -11.04
C THR A 443 28.36 10.96 -9.64
N PRO A 444 29.63 11.29 -9.34
CA PRO A 444 30.09 11.28 -7.96
C PRO A 444 29.13 12.15 -7.14
N PRO A 445 28.82 11.77 -5.88
CA PRO A 445 27.97 12.59 -5.03
C PRO A 445 28.53 14.00 -5.08
N VAL A 446 27.73 14.96 -5.48
CA VAL A 446 28.05 16.36 -5.32
C VAL A 446 28.39 16.48 -3.84
N LYS A 447 29.68 16.69 -3.52
CA LYS A 447 30.07 17.08 -2.18
C LYS A 447 29.29 18.35 -1.93
N PHE A 448 28.20 18.27 -1.22
CA PHE A 448 27.56 19.44 -0.65
C PHE A 448 28.59 19.95 0.36
N ASP A 449 29.46 20.80 -0.13
CA ASP A 449 30.23 21.68 0.71
C ASP A 449 29.25 22.79 1.13
N PRO A 450 28.76 22.79 2.36
CA PRO A 450 28.14 23.97 2.90
C PRO A 450 29.27 24.95 3.13
N GLY A 451 29.84 25.48 2.04
CA GLY A 451 30.63 26.69 2.10
C GLY A 451 29.91 27.68 3.00
N PRO A 452 30.58 28.60 3.66
CA PRO A 452 29.94 29.56 4.53
C PRO A 452 28.69 30.05 3.80
N ILE A 453 27.51 29.87 4.44
CA ILE A 453 26.26 30.45 3.95
C ILE A 453 26.57 31.95 3.98
N ASP A 454 27.09 32.47 2.89
CA ASP A 454 27.09 33.91 2.68
C ASP A 454 25.63 34.29 2.68
N CYS A 455 25.18 34.83 3.81
CA CYS A 455 23.89 35.45 3.92
C CYS A 455 23.85 36.47 2.77
N VAL A 456 23.18 36.11 1.67
CA VAL A 456 22.95 37.00 0.56
C VAL A 456 22.29 38.22 1.18
N ASN A 457 23.02 39.33 1.19
CA ASN A 457 22.47 40.57 1.70
C ASN A 457 21.37 40.98 0.70
N LEU A 458 20.11 40.76 1.07
CA LEU A 458 18.95 41.06 0.21
C LEU A 458 18.97 42.53 -0.31
N ALA A 459 19.69 43.41 0.36
CA ALA A 459 19.86 44.79 -0.08
C ALA A 459 20.67 44.93 -1.40
N ASP A 460 21.46 43.91 -1.75
CA ASP A 460 22.28 43.91 -2.98
C ASP A 460 21.52 43.33 -4.20
N HIS A 461 20.28 42.86 -3.99
CA HIS A 461 19.42 42.28 -5.03
C HIS A 461 18.03 42.93 -5.05
N PRO A 462 17.91 44.18 -5.55
CA PRO A 462 16.64 44.91 -5.57
C PRO A 462 15.54 44.19 -6.39
N ASP A 463 15.92 43.38 -7.37
CA ASP A 463 14.97 42.67 -8.22
C ASP A 463 14.22 41.55 -7.46
N ILE A 464 14.80 40.97 -6.40
CA ILE A 464 14.19 39.96 -5.56
C ILE A 464 13.20 40.61 -4.57
N LEU A 465 13.42 41.86 -4.19
CA LEU A 465 12.57 42.63 -3.28
C LEU A 465 11.26 43.09 -3.94
N ALA A 466 11.25 43.22 -5.27
CA ALA A 466 10.09 43.71 -6.01
C ALA A 466 8.92 42.69 -6.08
N ASP A 467 9.21 41.39 -5.94
CA ASP A 467 8.22 40.29 -6.02
C ASP A 467 7.75 39.77 -4.66
N LEU A 468 8.19 40.35 -3.55
CA LEU A 468 7.73 39.98 -2.22
C LEU A 468 6.44 40.69 -1.86
N PRO A 469 5.43 39.99 -1.29
CA PRO A 469 4.24 40.64 -0.80
C PRO A 469 4.58 41.63 0.33
N PRO A 470 3.86 42.75 0.43
CA PRO A 470 4.14 43.78 1.43
C PRO A 470 4.10 43.20 2.85
N VAL A 471 5.14 43.46 3.62
CA VAL A 471 5.23 43.09 5.04
C VAL A 471 4.13 43.86 5.79
N PRO A 472 3.26 43.22 6.59
CA PRO A 472 2.28 43.96 7.37
C PRO A 472 2.98 44.81 8.42
N ASP A 473 2.65 46.11 8.47
CA ASP A 473 3.07 47.05 9.48
C ASP A 473 2.60 46.64 10.87
N GLY A 474 3.48 46.00 11.64
CA GLY A 474 3.25 45.65 13.05
C GLY A 474 4.58 45.40 13.75
N PRO A 475 4.73 45.76 15.03
CA PRO A 475 6.00 45.57 15.74
C PRO A 475 6.33 44.08 15.85
N ILE A 476 7.43 43.68 15.22
CA ILE A 476 8.02 42.34 15.37
C ILE A 476 8.55 42.25 16.80
N ALA A 477 7.95 41.44 17.63
CA ALA A 477 8.51 41.14 18.97
C ALA A 477 9.92 40.53 18.77
N PRO A 478 10.91 40.97 19.59
CA PRO A 478 12.27 40.47 19.46
C PRO A 478 12.29 38.96 19.71
N ALA A 479 12.81 38.19 18.78
CA ALA A 479 13.09 36.78 18.94
C ALA A 479 13.96 36.58 20.20
N ALA A 480 13.47 35.77 21.10
CA ALA A 480 14.19 35.40 22.32
C ALA A 480 15.57 34.86 21.97
N ALA A 481 16.55 35.34 22.69
CA ALA A 481 17.97 35.15 22.56
C ALA A 481 18.40 33.76 22.02
N ALA A 482 19.26 33.81 21.03
CA ALA A 482 20.05 32.69 20.55
C ALA A 482 20.64 31.91 21.73
N ALA A 483 20.22 30.65 21.86
CA ALA A 483 20.90 29.70 22.72
C ALA A 483 22.34 29.57 22.23
N LYS A 484 23.29 29.82 23.11
CA LYS A 484 24.71 29.67 22.87
C LYS A 484 24.98 28.32 22.24
N ALA A 485 25.58 28.35 21.05
CA ALA A 485 26.19 27.17 20.46
C ALA A 485 27.24 26.64 21.46
N THR A 486 26.90 25.56 22.13
CA THR A 486 27.89 24.75 22.82
C THR A 486 28.64 23.99 21.75
N ASP A 487 29.96 24.17 21.71
CA ASP A 487 30.91 23.42 20.90
C ASP A 487 30.63 21.91 20.99
N ILE A 488 29.91 21.37 20.06
CA ILE A 488 29.87 19.93 19.82
C ILE A 488 31.14 19.63 19.01
N LYS A 489 32.22 19.26 19.73
CA LYS A 489 33.38 18.64 19.12
C LYS A 489 32.90 17.49 18.24
N ALA A 490 33.23 17.55 16.97
CA ALA A 490 33.07 16.43 16.05
C ALA A 490 33.71 15.18 16.68
N PRO A 491 33.03 14.03 16.65
CA PRO A 491 33.66 12.80 17.11
C PRO A 491 34.91 12.54 16.26
N PRO A 492 36.01 12.08 16.89
CA PRO A 492 37.25 11.81 16.17
C PRO A 492 37.00 10.80 15.06
N ASP A 493 37.64 11.02 13.90
CA ASP A 493 37.69 10.09 12.79
C ASP A 493 38.01 8.67 13.29
N LEU A 494 37.00 7.82 13.34
CA LEU A 494 37.19 6.39 13.52
C LEU A 494 37.81 5.86 12.21
N LYS A 495 39.14 5.81 12.19
CA LYS A 495 39.86 4.95 11.26
C LYS A 495 39.32 3.53 11.44
N PRO A 496 39.02 2.77 10.38
CA PRO A 496 38.63 1.38 10.52
C PRO A 496 39.79 0.63 11.16
N ASP A 497 39.58 0.18 12.39
CA ASP A 497 40.50 -0.71 13.08
C ASP A 497 40.51 -2.06 12.35
N LYS A 498 41.67 -2.42 11.83
CA LYS A 498 41.92 -3.71 11.21
C LYS A 498 42.14 -4.74 12.32
N GLY A 499 41.11 -5.25 12.89
CA GLY A 499 41.28 -6.31 13.84
C GLY A 499 40.11 -6.53 14.76
N ASP A 500 38.99 -7.00 14.23
CA ASP A 500 38.07 -7.90 14.93
C ASP A 500 37.02 -8.38 13.92
N LEU A 501 37.51 -9.17 12.97
CA LEU A 501 36.66 -10.10 12.24
C LEU A 501 36.27 -11.19 13.25
N LEU A 502 34.97 -11.22 13.58
CA LEU A 502 34.38 -12.37 14.27
C LEU A 502 34.86 -13.67 13.57
N PRO A 503 35.23 -14.69 14.31
CA PRO A 503 35.69 -15.96 13.73
C PRO A 503 34.58 -16.54 12.84
N PRO A 504 34.93 -17.18 11.70
CA PRO A 504 33.92 -17.77 10.81
C PRO A 504 33.18 -18.87 11.59
N LEU A 505 31.85 -18.81 11.52
CA LEU A 505 30.98 -19.86 12.00
C LEU A 505 31.31 -21.15 11.24
N PRO A 506 31.36 -22.33 11.91
CA PRO A 506 31.69 -23.58 11.26
C PRO A 506 30.68 -23.91 10.16
N GLU A 507 31.18 -24.22 8.98
CA GLU A 507 30.43 -24.79 7.88
C GLU A 507 29.73 -26.07 8.34
N ARG A 508 28.42 -26.02 8.54
CA ARG A 508 27.62 -27.23 8.57
C ARG A 508 26.97 -27.39 7.20
N SER A 509 27.45 -28.36 6.48
CA SER A 509 26.88 -28.90 5.27
C SER A 509 25.40 -29.23 5.50
N LEU A 510 24.51 -28.53 4.82
CA LEU A 510 23.12 -28.94 4.66
C LEU A 510 23.07 -30.06 3.61
N GLY A 511 22.99 -31.31 4.06
CA GLY A 511 22.56 -32.41 3.24
C GLY A 511 21.09 -32.20 2.89
N LEU A 512 20.82 -31.93 1.63
CA LEU A 512 19.50 -32.05 1.03
C LEU A 512 19.32 -33.51 0.60
N ASP A 513 18.53 -34.26 1.33
CA ASP A 513 17.84 -35.43 0.83
C ASP A 513 16.33 -35.20 0.97
N LEU A 514 15.67 -35.14 -0.24
CA LEU A 514 14.24 -35.26 -0.58
C LEU A 514 13.26 -34.29 0.12
#